data_6bc889f4488bed97aa261aeb96c46579
#
_entry.id   6bc889f4488bed97aa261aeb96c46579
#
_cell.length_a   1.000
_cell.length_b   1.000
_cell.length_c   1.000
_cell.angle_alpha   90.00
_cell.angle_beta   90.00
_cell.angle_gamma   90.00
#
_symmetry.space_group_name_H-M   'P 1'
#
loop_
_entity.id
_entity.type
_entity.pdbx_description
1 polymer ?
#
loop_
_entity_poly.entity_id
_entity_poly.type
_entity_poly.pdbx_seq_one_letter_code
_entity_poly.pdbx_strand_id
1 'polypeptide(L)'
;TDQRMKMFAWWFESRLEQFPHVKTYTFSQNGLYIPGIEFITIDKLLSKPEITKEKSTFLSLEQNQIPTEQDFHKAIKSFEQEFTIIKERIFLAINQLKNNDSNALSLKFTDNQTINQIIKMLTPTQNQIQKVLSIENSMTNKKITELSILAENIDFCIKKIKN
;
A
#
# COMPACT_ATOMS: atom_id res chain seq x y z
N THR A 1 17.16 6.94 6.47
CA THR A 1 16.00 6.06 6.77
C THR A 1 16.06 4.86 5.84
N ASP A 2 16.02 3.62 6.41
CA ASP A 2 16.04 2.39 5.63
C ASP A 2 14.84 2.37 4.64
N GLN A 3 15.07 1.83 3.46
CA GLN A 3 14.05 1.70 2.40
C GLN A 3 12.81 0.93 2.90
N ARG A 4 13.00 -0.06 3.78
CA ARG A 4 11.91 -0.79 4.44
C ARG A 4 11.03 0.14 5.28
N MET A 5 11.63 1.03 6.06
CA MET A 5 10.90 2.00 6.87
C MET A 5 10.09 2.97 6.02
N LYS A 6 10.63 3.41 4.86
CA LYS A 6 9.88 4.23 3.91
C LYS A 6 8.66 3.50 3.37
N MET A 7 8.82 2.22 3.01
CA MET A 7 7.71 1.41 2.50
C MET A 7 6.62 1.21 3.56
N PHE A 8 6.98 0.95 4.83
CA PHE A 8 6.01 0.89 5.91
C PHE A 8 5.28 2.23 6.12
N ALA A 9 6.00 3.36 6.06
CA ALA A 9 5.39 4.68 6.14
C ALA A 9 4.36 4.88 5.03
N TRP A 10 4.69 4.54 3.79
CA TRP A 10 3.78 4.65 2.65
C TRP A 10 2.56 3.74 2.77
N TRP A 11 2.76 2.52 3.28
CA TRP A 11 1.65 1.61 3.54
C TRP A 11 0.68 2.19 4.57
N PHE A 12 1.19 2.71 5.69
CA PHE A 12 0.36 3.34 6.71
C PHE A 12 -0.36 4.59 6.16
N GLU A 13 0.35 5.48 5.46
CA GLU A 13 -0.22 6.67 4.84
C GLU A 13 -1.37 6.31 3.89
N SER A 14 -1.17 5.31 3.01
CA SER A 14 -2.21 4.80 2.11
C SER A 14 -3.40 4.21 2.85
N ARG A 15 -3.17 3.49 3.95
CA ARG A 15 -4.28 2.94 4.79
C ARG A 15 -5.08 4.04 5.46
N LEU A 16 -4.44 5.07 5.97
CA LEU A 16 -5.11 6.21 6.59
C LEU A 16 -6.00 6.97 5.59
N GLU A 17 -5.54 7.14 4.36
CA GLU A 17 -6.34 7.74 3.28
C GLU A 17 -7.55 6.87 2.89
N GLN A 18 -7.39 5.54 2.86
CA GLN A 18 -8.48 4.61 2.53
C GLN A 18 -9.54 4.51 3.64
N PHE A 19 -9.16 4.73 4.89
CA PHE A 19 -10.03 4.59 6.07
C PHE A 19 -10.02 5.86 6.93
N PRO A 20 -10.48 7.01 6.41
CA PRO A 20 -10.39 8.30 7.09
C PRO A 20 -11.21 8.37 8.41
N HIS A 21 -12.16 7.43 8.59
CA HIS A 21 -12.94 7.29 9.82
C HIS A 21 -12.20 6.52 10.92
N VAL A 22 -11.08 5.83 10.59
CA VAL A 22 -10.26 5.10 11.56
C VAL A 22 -9.14 5.99 12.07
N LYS A 23 -9.12 6.28 13.36
CA LYS A 23 -8.05 7.05 13.98
C LYS A 23 -6.92 6.14 14.42
N THR A 24 -5.71 6.44 13.95
CA THR A 24 -4.50 5.71 14.31
C THR A 24 -3.61 6.55 15.19
N TYR A 25 -3.05 5.95 16.23
CA TYR A 25 -2.25 6.65 17.23
C TYR A 25 -0.86 6.04 17.39
N THR A 26 0.10 6.86 17.83
CA THR A 26 1.44 6.42 18.26
C THR A 26 1.72 6.88 19.68
N PHE A 27 2.52 6.10 20.41
CA PHE A 27 3.05 6.48 21.72
C PHE A 27 4.44 7.13 21.64
N SER A 28 5.06 7.13 20.46
CA SER A 28 6.40 7.68 20.28
C SER A 28 6.34 9.03 19.57
N GLN A 29 6.90 10.05 20.21
CA GLN A 29 7.11 11.37 19.57
C GLN A 29 8.35 11.37 18.67
N ASN A 30 9.29 10.46 18.90
CA ASN A 30 10.59 10.38 18.21
C ASN A 30 10.62 9.31 17.11
N GLY A 31 9.48 8.73 16.76
CA GLY A 31 9.36 7.71 15.72
C GLY A 31 9.36 8.29 14.30
N LEU A 32 9.17 7.39 13.33
CA LEU A 32 8.96 7.80 11.95
C LEU A 32 7.67 8.62 11.85
N TYR A 33 7.77 9.86 11.38
CA TYR A 33 6.59 10.68 11.15
C TYR A 33 5.79 10.14 9.96
N ILE A 34 4.51 9.84 10.20
CA ILE A 34 3.55 9.41 9.19
C ILE A 34 2.35 10.36 9.27
N PRO A 35 2.03 11.10 8.19
CA PRO A 35 0.87 11.99 8.16
C PRO A 35 -0.42 11.24 8.55
N GLY A 36 -1.23 11.83 9.43
CA GLY A 36 -2.49 11.23 9.88
C GLY A 36 -2.38 10.28 11.07
N ILE A 37 -1.17 9.94 11.56
CA ILE A 37 -0.96 9.26 12.84
C ILE A 37 -0.77 10.32 13.94
N GLU A 38 -1.66 10.30 14.93
CA GLU A 38 -1.64 11.23 16.06
C GLU A 38 -0.87 10.66 17.26
N PHE A 39 -0.13 11.51 17.99
CA PHE A 39 0.44 11.10 19.27
C PHE A 39 -0.64 11.02 20.35
N ILE A 40 -0.61 9.96 21.17
CA ILE A 40 -1.51 9.77 22.29
C ILE A 40 -0.72 9.36 23.54
N THR A 41 -1.10 9.88 24.71
CA THR A 41 -0.61 9.41 26.01
C THR A 41 -1.35 8.16 26.45
N ILE A 42 -0.73 7.38 27.35
CA ILE A 42 -1.35 6.18 27.92
C ILE A 42 -2.66 6.52 28.64
N ASP A 43 -2.68 7.59 29.44
CA ASP A 43 -3.88 8.01 30.17
C ASP A 43 -5.05 8.34 29.23
N LYS A 44 -4.76 9.04 28.11
CA LYS A 44 -5.75 9.34 27.09
C LYS A 44 -6.23 8.09 26.34
N LEU A 45 -5.36 7.08 26.17
CA LEU A 45 -5.78 5.80 25.59
C LEU A 45 -6.69 5.04 26.54
N LEU A 46 -6.33 4.97 27.84
CA LEU A 46 -7.12 4.27 28.86
C LEU A 46 -8.49 4.92 29.13
N SER A 47 -8.66 6.21 28.78
CA SER A 47 -9.97 6.89 28.85
C SER A 47 -10.92 6.54 27.69
N LYS A 48 -10.46 5.78 26.67
CA LYS A 48 -11.33 5.35 25.56
C LYS A 48 -12.20 4.16 25.95
N PRO A 49 -13.35 3.96 25.27
CA PRO A 49 -14.21 2.81 25.49
C PRO A 49 -13.45 1.49 25.34
N GLU A 50 -13.75 0.54 26.21
CA GLU A 50 -13.19 -0.82 26.13
C GLU A 50 -13.82 -1.61 24.99
N ILE A 51 -12.98 -2.33 24.21
CA ILE A 51 -13.38 -3.14 23.05
C ILE A 51 -13.17 -4.65 23.29
N THR A 52 -13.14 -5.09 24.54
CA THR A 52 -12.83 -6.49 24.91
C THR A 52 -13.81 -7.47 24.27
N LYS A 53 -15.09 -7.11 24.23
CA LYS A 53 -16.15 -7.97 23.67
C LYS A 53 -16.01 -8.12 22.16
N GLU A 54 -15.80 -7.02 21.44
CA GLU A 54 -15.59 -6.99 20.00
C GLU A 54 -14.33 -7.78 19.63
N LYS A 55 -13.25 -7.62 20.38
CA LYS A 55 -12.00 -8.35 20.20
C LYS A 55 -12.19 -9.86 20.39
N SER A 56 -12.91 -10.30 21.42
CA SER A 56 -13.16 -11.72 21.67
C SER A 56 -13.99 -12.35 20.53
N THR A 57 -14.99 -11.63 20.02
CA THR A 57 -15.79 -12.06 18.87
C THR A 57 -14.93 -12.20 17.62
N PHE A 58 -14.05 -11.22 17.34
CA PHE A 58 -13.15 -11.27 16.21
C PHE A 58 -12.18 -12.47 16.30
N LEU A 59 -11.54 -12.67 17.44
CA LEU A 59 -10.61 -13.79 17.65
C LEU A 59 -11.28 -15.16 17.53
N SER A 60 -12.57 -15.29 17.93
CA SER A 60 -13.32 -16.55 17.77
C SER A 60 -13.62 -16.88 16.31
N LEU A 61 -13.70 -15.89 15.42
CA LEU A 61 -13.92 -16.09 13.99
C LEU A 61 -12.63 -16.56 13.26
N GLU A 62 -11.45 -16.17 13.75
CA GLU A 62 -10.17 -16.51 13.10
C GLU A 62 -9.70 -17.95 13.40
N GLN A 63 -10.16 -18.59 14.48
CA GLN A 63 -9.66 -19.90 14.88
C GLN A 63 -10.00 -21.06 13.92
N ASN A 64 -10.87 -20.85 12.92
CA ASN A 64 -11.37 -21.94 12.08
C ASN A 64 -10.63 -22.12 10.73
N GLN A 65 -9.63 -21.30 10.40
CA GLN A 65 -8.91 -21.44 9.14
C GLN A 65 -7.43 -21.00 9.26
N ILE A 66 -6.62 -21.81 9.91
CA ILE A 66 -5.16 -21.62 9.85
C ILE A 66 -4.69 -22.22 8.53
N PRO A 67 -4.20 -21.42 7.56
CA PRO A 67 -3.64 -21.93 6.32
C PRO A 67 -2.46 -22.85 6.59
N THR A 68 -2.33 -23.91 5.82
CA THR A 68 -1.16 -24.77 5.89
C THR A 68 0.06 -24.09 5.29
N GLU A 69 1.27 -24.55 5.63
CA GLU A 69 2.52 -24.06 5.04
C GLU A 69 2.49 -24.16 3.50
N GLN A 70 1.90 -25.24 2.96
CA GLN A 70 1.74 -25.42 1.53
C GLN A 70 0.79 -24.38 0.91
N ASP A 71 -0.28 -24.02 1.58
CA ASP A 71 -1.20 -22.98 1.10
C ASP A 71 -0.52 -21.60 1.08
N PHE A 72 0.32 -21.34 2.09
CA PHE A 72 1.12 -20.13 2.15
C PHE A 72 2.13 -20.06 0.99
N HIS A 73 2.87 -21.14 0.70
CA HIS A 73 3.81 -21.19 -0.42
C HIS A 73 3.11 -21.04 -1.78
N LYS A 74 1.95 -21.65 -1.96
CA LYS A 74 1.15 -21.46 -3.19
C LYS A 74 0.70 -20.03 -3.36
N ALA A 75 0.23 -19.41 -2.28
CA ALA A 75 -0.20 -18.01 -2.30
C ALA A 75 0.96 -17.08 -2.65
N ILE A 76 2.13 -17.24 -2.03
CA ILE A 76 3.34 -16.47 -2.33
C ILE A 76 3.71 -16.57 -3.82
N LYS A 77 3.77 -17.80 -4.37
CA LYS A 77 4.11 -18.01 -5.78
C LYS A 77 3.08 -17.36 -6.72
N SER A 78 1.80 -17.45 -6.38
CA SER A 78 0.74 -16.77 -7.12
C SER A 78 0.90 -15.26 -7.11
N PHE A 79 1.20 -14.66 -5.95
CA PHE A 79 1.46 -13.23 -5.83
C PHE A 79 2.67 -12.78 -6.66
N GLU A 80 3.76 -13.54 -6.62
CA GLU A 80 4.96 -13.23 -7.42
C GLU A 80 4.64 -13.19 -8.92
N GLN A 81 3.90 -14.17 -9.42
CA GLN A 81 3.49 -14.25 -10.82
C GLN A 81 2.61 -13.06 -11.22
N GLU A 82 1.57 -12.78 -10.43
CA GLU A 82 0.65 -11.68 -10.67
C GLU A 82 1.36 -10.32 -10.64
N PHE A 83 2.22 -10.09 -9.66
CA PHE A 83 2.99 -8.85 -9.57
C PHE A 83 3.95 -8.65 -10.74
N THR A 84 4.54 -9.72 -11.25
CA THR A 84 5.39 -9.66 -12.45
C THR A 84 4.58 -9.20 -13.66
N ILE A 85 3.40 -9.78 -13.89
CA ILE A 85 2.49 -9.40 -14.96
C ILE A 85 2.04 -7.93 -14.83
N ILE A 86 1.68 -7.51 -13.60
CA ILE A 86 1.25 -6.14 -13.34
C ILE A 86 2.36 -5.15 -13.64
N LYS A 87 3.59 -5.45 -13.22
CA LYS A 87 4.75 -4.61 -13.50
C LYS A 87 4.97 -4.43 -15.01
N GLU A 88 4.87 -5.49 -15.80
CA GLU A 88 4.97 -5.41 -17.26
C GLU A 88 3.87 -4.50 -17.83
N ARG A 89 2.64 -4.63 -17.35
CA ARG A 89 1.52 -3.76 -17.77
C ARG A 89 1.77 -2.30 -17.38
N ILE A 90 2.33 -2.03 -16.22
CA ILE A 90 2.71 -0.68 -15.79
C ILE A 90 3.77 -0.09 -16.73
N PHE A 91 4.81 -0.84 -17.10
CA PHE A 91 5.83 -0.37 -18.04
C PHE A 91 5.24 -0.07 -19.43
N LEU A 92 4.34 -0.92 -19.93
CA LEU A 92 3.62 -0.66 -21.17
C LEU A 92 2.80 0.64 -21.09
N ALA A 93 2.07 0.83 -19.98
CA ALA A 93 1.30 2.04 -19.76
C ALA A 93 2.17 3.30 -19.71
N ILE A 94 3.31 3.27 -19.03
CA ILE A 94 4.25 4.40 -19.00
C ILE A 94 4.75 4.74 -20.40
N ASN A 95 5.09 3.74 -21.21
CA ASN A 95 5.54 3.95 -22.59
C ASN A 95 4.43 4.54 -23.48
N GLN A 96 3.20 4.06 -23.35
CA GLN A 96 2.05 4.62 -24.06
C GLN A 96 1.79 6.09 -23.67
N LEU A 97 1.84 6.41 -22.36
CA LEU A 97 1.69 7.80 -21.90
C LEU A 97 2.81 8.72 -22.40
N LYS A 98 4.06 8.24 -22.48
CA LYS A 98 5.18 8.98 -23.06
C LYS A 98 4.98 9.26 -24.56
N ASN A 99 4.25 8.40 -25.25
CA ASN A 99 3.89 8.55 -26.66
C ASN A 99 2.54 9.31 -26.86
N ASN A 100 2.03 9.97 -25.81
CA ASN A 100 0.76 10.73 -25.81
C ASN A 100 -0.50 9.87 -26.10
N ASP A 101 -0.47 8.57 -25.82
CA ASP A 101 -1.65 7.72 -25.87
C ASP A 101 -2.46 7.84 -24.57
N SER A 102 -3.58 8.58 -24.64
CA SER A 102 -4.46 8.82 -23.49
C SER A 102 -5.23 7.57 -23.01
N ASN A 103 -5.33 6.52 -23.81
CA ASN A 103 -6.01 5.28 -23.42
C ASN A 103 -5.31 4.59 -22.24
N ALA A 104 -4.01 4.85 -22.05
CA ALA A 104 -3.24 4.33 -20.92
C ALA A 104 -3.66 4.90 -19.55
N LEU A 105 -4.48 5.95 -19.49
CA LEU A 105 -4.94 6.57 -18.23
C LEU A 105 -5.94 5.69 -17.45
N SER A 106 -6.65 4.78 -18.12
CA SER A 106 -7.73 3.95 -17.54
C SER A 106 -7.38 2.46 -17.43
N LEU A 107 -6.10 2.11 -17.38
CA LEU A 107 -5.66 0.72 -17.37
C LEU A 107 -6.08 -0.03 -16.09
N LYS A 108 -6.76 -1.14 -16.29
CA LYS A 108 -7.03 -2.15 -15.26
C LYS A 108 -5.89 -3.16 -15.24
N PHE A 109 -5.20 -3.27 -14.11
CA PHE A 109 -4.01 -4.12 -14.02
C PHE A 109 -4.33 -5.60 -13.84
N THR A 110 -5.41 -5.93 -13.13
CA THR A 110 -5.84 -7.32 -12.86
C THR A 110 -7.34 -7.38 -12.55
N ASP A 111 -7.95 -8.54 -12.75
CA ASP A 111 -9.32 -8.85 -12.32
C ASP A 111 -9.37 -9.46 -10.91
N ASN A 112 -8.23 -9.85 -10.36
CA ASN A 112 -8.11 -10.42 -9.02
C ASN A 112 -8.37 -9.36 -7.96
N GLN A 113 -9.47 -9.52 -7.19
CA GLN A 113 -9.89 -8.53 -6.18
C GLN A 113 -8.86 -8.35 -5.06
N THR A 114 -8.25 -9.43 -4.59
CA THR A 114 -7.22 -9.39 -3.53
C THR A 114 -5.98 -8.64 -4.01
N ILE A 115 -5.52 -8.93 -5.21
CA ILE A 115 -4.37 -8.23 -5.82
C ILE A 115 -4.69 -6.75 -6.03
N ASN A 116 -5.91 -6.41 -6.48
CA ASN A 116 -6.32 -5.01 -6.61
C ASN A 116 -6.29 -4.25 -5.26
N GLN A 117 -6.66 -4.90 -4.16
CA GLN A 117 -6.54 -4.29 -2.83
C GLN A 117 -5.07 -4.03 -2.47
N ILE A 118 -4.18 -4.98 -2.75
CA ILE A 118 -2.74 -4.81 -2.49
C ILE A 118 -2.16 -3.70 -3.38
N ILE A 119 -2.52 -3.64 -4.66
CA ILE A 119 -2.10 -2.56 -5.57
C ILE A 119 -2.53 -1.20 -5.02
N LYS A 120 -3.77 -1.06 -4.53
CA LYS A 120 -4.23 0.17 -3.89
C LYS A 120 -3.37 0.58 -2.69
N MET A 121 -2.91 -0.39 -1.89
CA MET A 121 -2.00 -0.13 -0.76
C MET A 121 -0.60 0.30 -1.20
N LEU A 122 -0.14 -0.20 -2.34
CA LEU A 122 1.18 0.13 -2.92
C LEU A 122 1.15 1.38 -3.79
N THR A 123 -0.04 1.88 -4.17
CA THR A 123 -0.19 3.10 -4.96
C THR A 123 0.25 4.30 -4.12
N PRO A 124 1.12 5.17 -4.66
CA PRO A 124 1.61 6.33 -3.92
C PRO A 124 0.48 7.34 -3.66
N THR A 125 0.54 8.00 -2.50
CA THR A 125 -0.35 9.10 -2.16
C THR A 125 -0.03 10.36 -2.97
N GLN A 126 -0.97 11.30 -3.02
CA GLN A 126 -0.75 12.59 -3.68
C GLN A 126 0.47 13.34 -3.11
N ASN A 127 0.68 13.27 -1.80
CA ASN A 127 1.84 13.87 -1.14
C ASN A 127 3.16 13.25 -1.60
N GLN A 128 3.20 11.94 -1.81
CA GLN A 128 4.38 11.23 -2.30
C GLN A 128 4.68 11.60 -3.75
N ILE A 129 3.65 11.68 -4.59
CA ILE A 129 3.79 12.12 -5.98
C ILE A 129 4.31 13.55 -6.05
N GLN A 130 3.77 14.47 -5.25
CA GLN A 130 4.20 15.87 -5.22
C GLN A 130 5.65 16.05 -4.77
N LYS A 131 6.16 15.21 -3.87
CA LYS A 131 7.57 15.25 -3.44
C LYS A 131 8.57 14.88 -4.55
N VAL A 132 8.12 14.11 -5.54
CA VAL A 132 8.96 13.65 -6.66
C VAL A 132 8.81 14.55 -7.88
N LEU A 133 7.62 15.13 -8.09
CA LEU A 133 7.38 16.06 -9.18
C LEU A 133 8.10 17.39 -8.93
N SER A 134 9.11 17.68 -9.74
CA SER A 134 9.55 19.05 -10.00
C SER A 134 8.50 19.80 -10.80
N ILE A 135 8.45 21.08 -10.67
CA ILE A 135 7.60 22.19 -11.13
C ILE A 135 6.65 21.97 -12.36
N GLU A 136 6.83 20.97 -13.22
CA GLU A 136 5.96 20.71 -14.37
C GLU A 136 4.78 19.77 -14.04
N ASN A 137 3.65 20.37 -13.73
CA ASN A 137 2.42 19.68 -13.31
C ASN A 137 1.50 19.28 -14.49
N SER A 138 2.00 18.63 -15.54
CA SER A 138 1.07 18.04 -16.51
C SER A 138 0.40 16.79 -15.90
N MET A 139 -0.87 16.55 -16.22
CA MET A 139 -1.62 15.38 -15.76
C MET A 139 -0.93 14.07 -16.17
N THR A 140 -0.31 14.06 -17.36
CA THR A 140 0.46 12.94 -17.91
C THR A 140 1.72 12.67 -17.09
N ASN A 141 2.50 13.72 -16.75
CA ASN A 141 3.71 13.57 -15.93
C ASN A 141 3.38 13.07 -14.52
N LYS A 142 2.28 13.56 -13.94
CA LYS A 142 1.79 13.09 -12.65
C LYS A 142 1.45 11.60 -12.68
N LYS A 143 0.77 11.13 -13.74
CA LYS A 143 0.41 9.72 -13.90
C LYS A 143 1.62 8.83 -14.16
N ILE A 144 2.57 9.26 -14.96
CA ILE A 144 3.85 8.56 -15.17
C ILE A 144 4.61 8.41 -13.86
N THR A 145 4.69 9.47 -13.05
CA THR A 145 5.36 9.43 -11.73
C THR A 145 4.65 8.47 -10.78
N GLU A 146 3.32 8.51 -10.69
CA GLU A 146 2.52 7.57 -9.91
C GLU A 146 2.83 6.11 -10.28
N LEU A 147 2.79 5.80 -11.58
CA LEU A 147 3.04 4.45 -12.10
C LEU A 147 4.50 4.01 -11.87
N SER A 148 5.46 4.91 -11.99
CA SER A 148 6.88 4.60 -11.72
C SER A 148 7.11 4.24 -10.26
N ILE A 149 6.55 5.01 -9.32
CA ILE A 149 6.65 4.71 -7.89
C ILE A 149 5.94 3.39 -7.57
N LEU A 150 4.76 3.14 -8.17
CA LEU A 150 4.05 1.88 -7.99
C LEU A 150 4.89 0.68 -8.49
N ALA A 151 5.54 0.79 -9.65
CA ALA A 151 6.44 -0.24 -10.16
C ALA A 151 7.61 -0.52 -9.22
N GLU A 152 8.23 0.51 -8.64
CA GLU A 152 9.30 0.37 -7.65
C GLU A 152 8.82 -0.33 -6.38
N ASN A 153 7.62 0.00 -5.90
CA ASN A 153 7.02 -0.63 -4.72
C ASN A 153 6.74 -2.12 -4.98
N ILE A 154 6.23 -2.47 -6.17
CA ILE A 154 6.00 -3.85 -6.60
C ILE A 154 7.33 -4.61 -6.69
N ASP A 155 8.36 -4.03 -7.30
CA ASP A 155 9.70 -4.62 -7.36
C ASP A 155 10.28 -4.93 -6.00
N PHE A 156 10.11 -4.01 -5.06
CA PHE A 156 10.53 -4.23 -3.68
C PHE A 156 9.80 -5.41 -3.06
N CYS A 157 8.48 -5.52 -3.25
CA CYS A 157 7.68 -6.65 -2.75
C CYS A 157 8.16 -7.97 -3.33
N ILE A 158 8.35 -8.06 -4.67
CA ILE A 158 8.84 -9.28 -5.34
C ILE A 158 10.21 -9.70 -4.77
N LYS A 159 11.14 -8.76 -4.61
CA LYS A 159 12.47 -9.05 -4.05
C LYS A 159 12.41 -9.56 -2.61
N LYS A 160 11.43 -9.09 -1.82
CA LYS A 160 11.26 -9.55 -0.43
C LYS A 160 10.57 -10.90 -0.32
N ILE A 161 9.74 -11.26 -1.27
CA ILE A 161 9.10 -12.58 -1.34
C ILE A 161 10.13 -13.67 -1.71
N LYS A 162 11.18 -13.33 -2.50
CA LYS A 162 12.21 -14.26 -2.95
C LYS A 162 13.32 -14.53 -1.92
N ASN A 163 13.47 -13.67 -0.93
CA ASN A 163 14.47 -13.77 0.14
C ASN A 163 13.84 -14.22 1.47
#